data_7e7cdf8287f853ab063c42deb2f577d0
#
_entry.id   7e7cdf8287f853ab063c42deb2f577d0
#
_cell.length_a   1.000
_cell.length_b   1.000
_cell.length_c   1.000
_cell.angle_alpha   90.00
_cell.angle_beta   90.00
_cell.angle_gamma   90.00
#
_symmetry.space_group_name_H-M   'P 1'
#
loop_
_entity.id
_entity.type
_entity.pdbx_description
1 polymer ?
#
loop_
_entity_poly.entity_id
_entity_poly.type
_entity_poly.pdbx_seq_one_letter_code
_entity_poly.pdbx_strand_id
1 'polypeptide(L)'
;GVSAPPIWIIAPFAFMLVISLLVDRLRTTGLVVSGLLASAILMSQVVILGHGSSAQVWSGPLIALSMILLLAPTLTFAQESLPALPDRRVGLRHFGWAGLALVVAFNLIAMPIWAATGGANSLVRSNQTAYLPAFVTALEQTPARPKTVVLRATDKETTYFFTRGAGIYLGDADVSIGVPPLVSQAMDDLVAGAGLTSAKSLGLYGVQYLYLQNPAPSSLVRSIDGIGGFTRMSATTHGTLWRVVASNPRLLFVGADGSHVALDSHDVSANALVQSAGTIALAEKYDQSWRLLLDGRPIALERSTNDLPIFTIPQAGQVALSHDGTLRRALISIELITLIFALVMALPAGRRRRDLAIAEVAS
;
A
#
# COMPACT_ATOMS: atom_id res chain seq x y z
N GLY A 1 13.46 5.38 -9.29
CA GLY A 1 12.41 4.85 -10.14
C GLY A 1 12.80 3.46 -10.61
N VAL A 2 11.87 2.53 -10.58
CA VAL A 2 12.07 1.18 -11.15
C VAL A 2 12.26 1.38 -12.65
N SER A 3 13.40 0.95 -13.19
CA SER A 3 13.63 0.97 -14.63
C SER A 3 12.55 0.11 -15.31
N ALA A 4 11.91 0.65 -16.35
CA ALA A 4 10.93 -0.10 -17.12
C ALA A 4 11.54 -1.44 -17.57
N PRO A 5 10.79 -2.55 -17.52
CA PRO A 5 11.30 -3.82 -17.98
C PRO A 5 11.70 -3.69 -19.46
N PRO A 6 12.83 -4.29 -19.87
CA PRO A 6 13.29 -4.20 -21.22
C PRO A 6 12.25 -4.79 -22.18
N ILE A 7 12.09 -4.16 -23.35
CA ILE A 7 11.07 -4.50 -24.36
C ILE A 7 11.10 -6.00 -24.76
N TRP A 8 12.26 -6.62 -24.70
CA TRP A 8 12.41 -8.04 -25.03
C TRP A 8 11.66 -8.97 -24.06
N ILE A 9 11.37 -8.56 -22.81
CA ILE A 9 10.51 -9.33 -21.89
C ILE A 9 9.05 -9.30 -22.36
N ILE A 10 8.62 -8.23 -23.02
CA ILE A 10 7.25 -8.04 -23.48
C ILE A 10 7.01 -8.77 -24.82
N ALA A 11 8.03 -8.92 -25.64
CA ALA A 11 7.93 -9.48 -26.99
C ALA A 11 7.21 -10.85 -27.06
N PRO A 12 7.46 -11.84 -26.18
CA PRO A 12 6.75 -13.12 -26.21
C PRO A 12 5.25 -12.98 -25.98
N PHE A 13 4.85 -12.08 -25.06
CA PHE A 13 3.43 -11.86 -24.76
C PHE A 13 2.73 -11.12 -25.90
N ALA A 14 3.40 -10.17 -26.53
CA ALA A 14 2.89 -9.50 -27.74
C ALA A 14 2.70 -10.52 -28.89
N PHE A 15 3.64 -11.44 -29.07
CA PHE A 15 3.53 -12.51 -30.06
C PHE A 15 2.35 -13.45 -29.77
N MET A 16 2.17 -13.87 -28.51
CA MET A 16 1.00 -14.66 -28.10
C MET A 16 -0.32 -13.94 -28.34
N LEU A 17 -0.37 -12.63 -28.06
CA LEU A 17 -1.54 -11.82 -28.31
C LEU A 17 -1.89 -11.78 -29.83
N VAL A 18 -0.90 -11.57 -30.67
CA VAL A 18 -1.08 -11.58 -32.13
C VAL A 18 -1.62 -12.93 -32.60
N ILE A 19 -1.03 -14.05 -32.14
CA ILE A 19 -1.51 -15.39 -32.48
C ILE A 19 -2.96 -15.58 -32.01
N SER A 20 -3.30 -15.15 -30.79
CA SER A 20 -4.66 -15.31 -30.26
C SER A 20 -5.69 -14.51 -31.07
N LEU A 21 -5.32 -13.39 -31.68
CA LEU A 21 -6.19 -12.60 -32.54
C LEU A 21 -6.35 -13.20 -33.95
N LEU A 22 -5.32 -13.89 -34.44
CA LEU A 22 -5.33 -14.51 -35.76
C LEU A 22 -6.04 -15.88 -35.81
N VAL A 23 -6.10 -16.60 -34.70
CA VAL A 23 -6.75 -17.89 -34.58
C VAL A 23 -8.20 -17.75 -34.18
N ASP A 24 -9.17 -18.11 -35.00
CA ASP A 24 -10.60 -17.89 -34.79
C ASP A 24 -11.11 -18.41 -33.43
N ARG A 25 -10.64 -19.58 -32.98
CA ARG A 25 -10.99 -20.16 -31.68
C ARG A 25 -10.51 -19.33 -30.46
N LEU A 26 -9.42 -18.58 -30.63
CA LEU A 26 -8.78 -17.81 -29.57
C LEU A 26 -9.10 -16.31 -29.65
N ARG A 27 -9.77 -15.91 -30.73
CA ARG A 27 -10.03 -14.50 -31.05
C ARG A 27 -10.78 -13.76 -29.96
N THR A 28 -11.77 -14.38 -29.34
CA THR A 28 -12.50 -13.81 -28.21
C THR A 28 -11.58 -13.51 -27.01
N THR A 29 -10.72 -14.46 -26.67
CA THR A 29 -9.71 -14.27 -25.61
C THR A 29 -8.72 -13.16 -25.97
N GLY A 30 -8.24 -13.15 -27.22
CA GLY A 30 -7.35 -12.11 -27.73
C GLY A 30 -7.98 -10.71 -27.66
N LEU A 31 -9.27 -10.57 -27.99
CA LEU A 31 -9.99 -9.30 -27.87
C LEU A 31 -10.17 -8.88 -26.42
N VAL A 32 -10.51 -9.78 -25.51
CA VAL A 32 -10.61 -9.49 -24.07
C VAL A 32 -9.26 -9.02 -23.52
N VAL A 33 -8.19 -9.72 -23.85
CA VAL A 33 -6.83 -9.34 -23.41
C VAL A 33 -6.42 -7.98 -23.99
N SER A 34 -6.73 -7.72 -25.26
CA SER A 34 -6.47 -6.40 -25.86
C SER A 34 -7.23 -5.30 -25.14
N GLY A 35 -8.49 -5.53 -24.76
CA GLY A 35 -9.28 -4.59 -23.97
C GLY A 35 -8.69 -4.33 -22.58
N LEU A 36 -8.23 -5.39 -21.90
CA LEU A 36 -7.57 -5.27 -20.59
C LEU A 36 -6.25 -4.50 -20.68
N LEU A 37 -5.43 -4.77 -21.70
CA LEU A 37 -4.17 -4.05 -21.92
C LEU A 37 -4.41 -2.58 -22.26
N ALA A 38 -5.40 -2.29 -23.12
CA ALA A 38 -5.81 -0.92 -23.39
C ALA A 38 -6.28 -0.19 -22.13
N SER A 39 -7.07 -0.88 -21.29
CA SER A 39 -7.50 -0.34 -19.98
C SER A 39 -6.30 -0.11 -19.04
N ALA A 40 -5.32 -1.03 -19.02
CA ALA A 40 -4.11 -0.89 -18.23
C ALA A 40 -3.28 0.33 -18.68
N ILE A 41 -3.16 0.54 -19.99
CA ILE A 41 -2.46 1.71 -20.56
C ILE A 41 -3.21 3.00 -20.20
N LEU A 42 -4.53 3.04 -20.38
CA LEU A 42 -5.33 4.19 -20.00
C LEU A 42 -5.24 4.51 -18.52
N MET A 43 -5.34 3.50 -17.66
CA MET A 43 -5.19 3.68 -16.21
C MET A 43 -3.79 4.16 -15.81
N SER A 44 -2.73 3.73 -16.51
CA SER A 44 -1.38 4.21 -16.23
C SER A 44 -1.18 5.70 -16.56
N GLN A 45 -2.06 6.29 -17.36
CA GLN A 45 -2.06 7.74 -17.65
C GLN A 45 -2.83 8.54 -16.58
N VAL A 46 -3.62 7.88 -15.75
CA VAL A 46 -4.38 8.55 -14.68
C VAL A 46 -3.43 8.84 -13.53
N VAL A 47 -3.29 10.12 -13.23
CA VAL A 47 -2.53 10.59 -12.07
C VAL A 47 -3.51 10.90 -10.96
N ILE A 48 -3.39 10.20 -9.85
CA ILE A 48 -4.12 10.53 -8.63
C ILE A 48 -3.33 11.64 -7.95
N LEU A 49 -3.91 12.82 -7.92
CA LEU A 49 -3.39 13.94 -7.16
C LEU A 49 -3.76 13.73 -5.69
N GLY A 50 -2.83 13.22 -4.91
CA GLY A 50 -2.92 13.20 -3.45
C GLY A 50 -2.33 14.51 -2.90
N HIS A 51 -2.73 14.88 -1.70
CA HIS A 51 -2.15 16.04 -1.02
C HIS A 51 -0.66 15.77 -0.76
N GLY A 52 0.22 16.51 -1.45
CA GLY A 52 1.67 16.38 -1.31
C GLY A 52 2.33 15.27 -2.14
N SER A 53 1.58 14.50 -2.95
CA SER A 53 2.17 13.55 -3.88
C SER A 53 1.26 13.29 -5.07
N SER A 54 1.85 13.15 -6.26
CA SER A 54 1.19 12.59 -7.42
C SER A 54 1.60 11.13 -7.57
N ALA A 55 0.65 10.22 -7.66
CA ALA A 55 0.90 8.81 -7.91
C ALA A 55 0.16 8.37 -9.17
N GLN A 56 0.85 7.67 -10.06
CA GLN A 56 0.20 7.00 -11.18
C GLN A 56 -0.54 5.77 -10.68
N VAL A 57 -1.71 5.51 -11.25
CA VAL A 57 -2.47 4.29 -10.94
C VAL A 57 -1.64 3.07 -11.34
N TRP A 58 -1.48 2.14 -10.42
CA TRP A 58 -0.75 0.91 -10.69
C TRP A 58 -1.58 -0.05 -11.55
N SER A 59 -1.17 -0.23 -12.81
CA SER A 59 -1.82 -1.09 -13.79
C SER A 59 -1.40 -2.57 -13.70
N GLY A 60 -0.53 -2.93 -12.76
CA GLY A 60 0.01 -4.28 -12.58
C GLY A 60 -1.02 -5.40 -12.55
N PRO A 61 -2.14 -5.31 -11.80
CA PRO A 61 -3.17 -6.35 -11.75
C PRO A 61 -3.81 -6.63 -13.11
N LEU A 62 -4.08 -5.61 -13.92
CA LEU A 62 -4.66 -5.78 -15.27
C LEU A 62 -3.68 -6.46 -16.22
N ILE A 63 -2.40 -6.12 -16.12
CA ILE A 63 -1.33 -6.75 -16.91
C ILE A 63 -1.17 -8.21 -16.49
N ALA A 64 -1.13 -8.52 -15.20
CA ALA A 64 -1.03 -9.88 -14.68
C ALA A 64 -2.23 -10.74 -15.11
N LEU A 65 -3.46 -10.22 -15.03
CA LEU A 65 -4.66 -10.89 -15.51
C LEU A 65 -4.59 -11.15 -17.02
N SER A 66 -4.11 -10.19 -17.81
CA SER A 66 -3.92 -10.34 -19.24
C SER A 66 -2.94 -11.45 -19.58
N MET A 67 -1.83 -11.55 -18.82
CA MET A 67 -0.83 -12.63 -19.01
C MET A 67 -1.41 -14.00 -18.67
N ILE A 68 -2.18 -14.12 -17.58
CA ILE A 68 -2.84 -15.37 -17.18
C ILE A 68 -3.86 -15.81 -18.25
N LEU A 69 -4.66 -14.88 -18.77
CA LEU A 69 -5.63 -15.16 -19.82
C LEU A 69 -4.98 -15.60 -21.14
N LEU A 70 -3.78 -15.13 -21.45
CA LEU A 70 -3.01 -15.59 -22.62
C LEU A 70 -2.42 -16.99 -22.42
N LEU A 71 -2.15 -17.40 -21.20
CA LEU A 71 -1.63 -18.75 -20.93
C LEU A 71 -2.67 -19.85 -21.17
N ALA A 72 -3.94 -19.64 -20.81
CA ALA A 72 -5.00 -20.64 -20.93
C ALA A 72 -5.20 -21.13 -22.38
N PRO A 73 -5.41 -20.26 -23.40
CA PRO A 73 -5.52 -20.70 -24.79
C PRO A 73 -4.24 -21.30 -25.35
N THR A 74 -3.07 -20.86 -24.85
CA THR A 74 -1.79 -21.41 -25.25
C THR A 74 -1.65 -22.87 -24.79
N LEU A 75 -2.08 -23.18 -23.57
CA LEU A 75 -2.09 -24.52 -23.02
C LEU A 75 -3.11 -25.45 -23.77
N THR A 76 -4.31 -24.93 -24.07
CA THR A 76 -5.30 -25.69 -24.83
C THR A 76 -4.83 -25.98 -26.24
N PHE A 77 -4.24 -25.00 -26.92
CA PHE A 77 -3.62 -25.21 -28.24
C PHE A 77 -2.48 -26.22 -28.17
N ALA A 78 -1.66 -26.16 -27.11
CA ALA A 78 -0.61 -27.13 -26.88
C ALA A 78 -1.17 -28.56 -26.73
N GLN A 79 -2.18 -28.77 -25.92
CA GLN A 79 -2.81 -30.08 -25.70
C GLN A 79 -3.43 -30.67 -26.97
N GLU A 80 -4.10 -29.85 -27.76
CA GLU A 80 -4.74 -30.30 -29.02
C GLU A 80 -3.72 -30.60 -30.12
N SER A 81 -2.58 -29.93 -30.12
CA SER A 81 -1.57 -30.05 -31.18
C SER A 81 -0.54 -31.15 -30.93
N LEU A 82 -0.31 -31.56 -29.67
CA LEU A 82 0.67 -32.58 -29.27
C LEU A 82 0.46 -33.93 -29.98
N PRO A 83 -0.75 -34.48 -30.08
CA PRO A 83 -0.98 -35.77 -30.73
C PRO A 83 -0.71 -35.78 -32.27
N ALA A 84 -0.70 -34.59 -32.88
CA ALA A 84 -0.55 -34.45 -34.35
C ALA A 84 0.91 -34.20 -34.80
N LEU A 85 1.88 -34.19 -33.87
CA LEU A 85 3.30 -33.99 -34.17
C LEU A 85 4.00 -35.15 -34.91
N PRO A 86 3.54 -36.43 -34.80
CA PRO A 86 4.20 -37.53 -35.53
C PRO A 86 4.02 -37.51 -37.06
N ASP A 87 3.19 -36.60 -37.58
CA ASP A 87 2.99 -36.48 -39.03
C ASP A 87 4.25 -35.94 -39.69
N ARG A 88 4.82 -36.74 -40.64
CA ARG A 88 6.11 -36.49 -41.27
C ARG A 88 6.18 -35.21 -42.14
N ARG A 89 5.08 -34.49 -42.31
CA ARG A 89 5.05 -33.27 -43.12
C ARG A 89 5.12 -32.05 -42.21
N VAL A 90 6.20 -31.27 -42.40
CA VAL A 90 6.35 -29.98 -41.71
C VAL A 90 5.24 -29.04 -42.17
N GLY A 91 4.34 -28.68 -41.28
CA GLY A 91 3.21 -27.76 -41.52
C GLY A 91 3.16 -26.64 -40.50
N LEU A 92 2.19 -25.72 -40.64
CA LEU A 92 1.97 -24.57 -39.75
C LEU A 92 1.91 -24.94 -38.25
N ARG A 93 1.50 -26.18 -37.93
CA ARG A 93 1.45 -26.67 -36.53
C ARG A 93 2.85 -26.81 -35.92
N HIS A 94 3.85 -27.21 -36.69
CA HIS A 94 5.23 -27.31 -36.22
C HIS A 94 5.83 -25.94 -35.93
N PHE A 95 5.50 -24.93 -36.73
CA PHE A 95 5.89 -23.54 -36.47
C PHE A 95 5.20 -22.98 -35.22
N GLY A 96 3.92 -23.33 -35.00
CA GLY A 96 3.21 -22.98 -33.76
C GLY A 96 3.88 -23.56 -32.51
N TRP A 97 4.28 -24.84 -32.57
CA TRP A 97 5.02 -25.51 -31.49
C TRP A 97 6.42 -24.93 -31.28
N ALA A 98 7.16 -24.69 -32.35
CA ALA A 98 8.46 -24.04 -32.24
C ALA A 98 8.35 -22.65 -31.61
N GLY A 99 7.33 -21.86 -32.00
CA GLY A 99 7.03 -20.57 -31.41
C GLY A 99 6.68 -20.69 -29.95
N LEU A 100 5.82 -21.65 -29.55
CA LEU A 100 5.46 -21.87 -28.15
C LEU A 100 6.67 -22.31 -27.32
N ALA A 101 7.45 -23.26 -27.81
CA ALA A 101 8.66 -23.72 -27.14
C ALA A 101 9.66 -22.57 -26.95
N LEU A 102 9.81 -21.72 -27.96
CA LEU A 102 10.67 -20.56 -27.93
C LEU A 102 10.19 -19.54 -26.87
N VAL A 103 8.88 -19.30 -26.77
CA VAL A 103 8.29 -18.43 -25.77
C VAL A 103 8.51 -18.96 -24.35
N VAL A 104 8.27 -20.24 -24.12
CA VAL A 104 8.51 -20.90 -22.83
C VAL A 104 9.99 -20.88 -22.46
N ALA A 105 10.86 -21.30 -23.39
CA ALA A 105 12.31 -21.31 -23.19
C ALA A 105 12.83 -19.88 -22.92
N PHE A 106 12.34 -18.90 -23.66
CA PHE A 106 12.71 -17.52 -23.48
C PHE A 106 12.36 -17.01 -22.08
N ASN A 107 11.14 -17.26 -21.57
CA ASN A 107 10.77 -16.86 -20.23
C ASN A 107 11.57 -17.59 -19.14
N LEU A 108 11.83 -18.89 -19.31
CA LEU A 108 12.64 -19.68 -18.39
C LEU A 108 14.10 -19.20 -18.31
N ILE A 109 14.63 -18.63 -19.39
CA ILE A 109 16.00 -18.12 -19.46
C ILE A 109 16.04 -16.62 -19.11
N ALA A 110 15.13 -15.85 -19.66
CA ALA A 110 15.10 -14.39 -19.52
C ALA A 110 14.81 -13.91 -18.10
N MET A 111 13.90 -14.58 -17.38
CA MET A 111 13.57 -14.24 -15.99
C MET A 111 14.77 -14.40 -15.03
N PRO A 112 15.47 -15.54 -15.00
CA PRO A 112 16.70 -15.68 -14.21
C PRO A 112 17.80 -14.68 -14.59
N ILE A 113 18.00 -14.45 -15.91
CA ILE A 113 18.98 -13.47 -16.37
C ILE A 113 18.61 -12.07 -15.90
N TRP A 114 17.34 -11.66 -16.06
CA TRP A 114 16.85 -10.36 -15.56
C TRP A 114 17.04 -10.24 -14.04
N ALA A 115 16.69 -11.27 -13.26
CA ALA A 115 16.89 -11.30 -11.83
C ALA A 115 18.38 -11.20 -11.45
N ALA A 116 19.27 -11.89 -12.16
CA ALA A 116 20.70 -11.89 -11.92
C ALA A 116 21.39 -10.58 -12.36
N THR A 117 20.90 -9.92 -13.42
CA THR A 117 21.50 -8.71 -13.99
C THR A 117 20.97 -7.40 -13.40
N GLY A 118 20.19 -7.44 -12.34
CA GLY A 118 19.79 -6.24 -11.60
C GLY A 118 18.29 -6.02 -11.49
N GLY A 119 17.44 -6.84 -12.10
CA GLY A 119 16.00 -6.77 -11.87
C GLY A 119 15.62 -7.01 -10.41
N ALA A 120 16.37 -7.85 -9.73
CA ALA A 120 16.24 -8.08 -8.29
C ALA A 120 16.74 -6.90 -7.44
N ASN A 121 17.61 -6.03 -7.98
CA ASN A 121 18.15 -4.89 -7.23
C ASN A 121 17.10 -3.84 -6.91
N SER A 122 16.01 -3.78 -7.67
CA SER A 122 14.86 -2.93 -7.34
C SER A 122 14.10 -3.40 -6.08
N LEU A 123 14.33 -4.65 -5.67
CA LEU A 123 13.77 -5.28 -4.47
C LEU A 123 14.80 -5.40 -3.35
N VAL A 124 16.02 -4.83 -3.53
CA VAL A 124 17.03 -4.82 -2.47
C VAL A 124 16.44 -4.08 -1.28
N ARG A 125 16.34 -4.79 -0.16
CA ARG A 125 16.00 -4.18 1.12
C ARG A 125 16.95 -3.01 1.34
N SER A 126 16.40 -1.81 1.46
CA SER A 126 17.19 -0.70 1.95
C SER A 126 17.76 -1.09 3.33
N ASN A 127 19.06 -1.16 3.43
CA ASN A 127 19.74 -1.31 4.74
C ASN A 127 19.61 -0.03 5.58
N GLN A 128 18.89 0.98 5.11
CA GLN A 128 18.50 2.13 5.91
C GLN A 128 17.48 1.67 6.96
N THR A 129 18.01 1.16 8.05
CA THR A 129 17.25 0.61 9.16
C THR A 129 16.49 1.67 9.96
N ALA A 130 16.77 2.94 9.78
CA ALA A 130 16.03 4.03 10.41
C ALA A 130 16.12 5.31 9.58
N TYR A 131 14.98 5.85 9.15
CA TYR A 131 14.91 7.21 8.58
C TYR A 131 15.10 8.28 9.67
N LEU A 132 14.78 7.95 10.91
CA LEU A 132 14.72 8.86 12.05
C LEU A 132 15.84 8.59 13.04
N PRO A 133 16.31 9.60 13.78
CA PRO A 133 17.23 9.42 14.91
C PRO A 133 16.65 8.46 15.96
N ALA A 134 17.51 7.66 16.59
CA ALA A 134 17.10 6.60 17.53
C ALA A 134 16.26 7.12 18.72
N PHE A 135 16.51 8.35 19.19
CA PHE A 135 15.72 8.93 20.27
C PHE A 135 14.26 9.23 19.87
N VAL A 136 14.01 9.55 18.59
CA VAL A 136 12.65 9.74 18.07
C VAL A 136 11.90 8.44 18.06
N THR A 137 12.53 7.37 17.59
CA THR A 137 11.93 6.03 17.56
C THR A 137 11.68 5.46 18.96
N ALA A 138 12.55 5.79 19.94
CA ALA A 138 12.35 5.39 21.33
C ALA A 138 11.11 6.04 21.98
N LEU A 139 10.76 7.26 21.60
CA LEU A 139 9.56 7.95 22.11
C LEU A 139 8.25 7.31 21.66
N GLU A 140 8.25 6.54 20.60
CA GLU A 140 7.08 5.78 20.15
C GLU A 140 6.60 4.75 21.19
N GLN A 141 7.51 4.25 22.04
CA GLN A 141 7.19 3.30 23.10
C GLN A 141 6.61 3.99 24.34
N THR A 142 6.55 5.32 24.36
CA THR A 142 5.91 6.08 25.44
C THR A 142 4.39 6.16 25.23
N PRO A 143 3.59 6.42 26.28
CA PRO A 143 2.14 6.61 26.15
C PRO A 143 1.74 7.73 25.16
N ALA A 144 2.61 8.70 24.93
CA ALA A 144 2.35 9.78 23.98
C ALA A 144 2.29 9.30 22.52
N ARG A 145 3.05 8.25 22.16
CA ARG A 145 3.13 7.67 20.79
C ARG A 145 3.10 8.73 19.68
N PRO A 146 4.10 9.62 19.65
CA PRO A 146 4.11 10.73 18.71
C PRO A 146 4.21 10.28 17.27
N LYS A 147 3.67 11.10 16.36
CA LYS A 147 3.93 11.00 14.92
C LYS A 147 5.14 11.84 14.54
N THR A 148 5.84 11.38 13.53
CA THR A 148 6.83 12.19 12.82
C THR A 148 6.37 12.36 11.38
N VAL A 149 6.40 13.59 10.87
CA VAL A 149 6.26 13.85 9.45
C VAL A 149 7.64 13.86 8.82
N VAL A 150 7.83 13.03 7.80
CA VAL A 150 9.05 13.00 6.98
C VAL A 150 8.77 13.75 5.69
N LEU A 151 9.53 14.81 5.46
CA LEU A 151 9.42 15.67 4.31
C LEU A 151 10.60 15.43 3.36
N ARG A 152 10.31 15.23 2.10
CA ARG A 152 11.28 15.18 1.00
C ARG A 152 10.98 16.32 0.07
N ALA A 153 11.93 17.21 -0.11
CA ALA A 153 11.79 18.33 -1.02
C ALA A 153 12.89 18.26 -2.08
N THR A 154 12.47 18.31 -3.33
CA THR A 154 13.33 18.49 -4.49
C THR A 154 12.97 19.83 -5.15
N ASP A 155 13.75 20.29 -6.12
CA ASP A 155 13.47 21.54 -6.84
C ASP A 155 12.14 21.51 -7.61
N LYS A 156 11.58 20.31 -7.85
CA LYS A 156 10.37 20.11 -8.66
C LYS A 156 9.17 19.67 -7.85
N GLU A 157 9.38 18.99 -6.75
CA GLU A 157 8.31 18.32 -6.00
C GLU A 157 8.65 18.25 -4.52
N THR A 158 7.65 18.45 -3.69
CA THR A 158 7.72 18.21 -2.26
C THR A 158 6.72 17.13 -1.89
N THR A 159 7.23 16.05 -1.29
CA THR A 159 6.42 14.94 -0.81
C THR A 159 6.58 14.74 0.68
N TYR A 160 5.53 14.28 1.35
CA TYR A 160 5.62 13.98 2.77
C TYR A 160 4.81 12.73 3.13
N PHE A 161 5.20 12.10 4.21
CA PHE A 161 4.47 10.99 4.81
C PHE A 161 4.61 11.03 6.33
N PHE A 162 3.65 10.39 7.01
CA PHE A 162 3.65 10.25 8.45
C PHE A 162 4.17 8.89 8.84
N THR A 163 4.93 8.84 9.92
CA THR A 163 5.41 7.59 10.49
C THR A 163 5.35 7.64 12.02
N ARG A 164 5.18 6.47 12.61
CA ARG A 164 5.43 6.20 14.02
C ARG A 164 6.56 5.18 14.07
N GLY A 165 7.72 5.59 14.60
CA GLY A 165 8.88 4.71 14.72
C GLY A 165 9.85 4.72 13.56
N ALA A 166 10.52 3.60 13.33
CA ALA A 166 11.68 3.53 12.43
C ALA A 166 11.34 3.68 10.94
N GLY A 167 10.09 3.49 10.54
CA GLY A 167 9.68 3.53 9.13
C GLY A 167 8.19 3.35 8.94
N ILE A 168 7.78 3.16 7.69
CA ILE A 168 6.41 2.86 7.30
C ILE A 168 6.21 1.35 7.39
N TYR A 169 5.16 0.93 8.07
CA TYR A 169 4.77 -0.48 8.19
C TYR A 169 3.61 -0.82 7.26
N LEU A 170 3.56 -2.08 6.84
CA LEU A 170 2.43 -2.60 6.10
C LEU A 170 1.17 -2.55 6.98
N GLY A 171 0.13 -1.87 6.52
CA GLY A 171 -1.11 -1.67 7.27
C GLY A 171 -1.26 -0.29 7.91
N ASP A 172 -0.23 0.55 7.93
CA ASP A 172 -0.34 1.93 8.45
C ASP A 172 -1.45 2.71 7.73
N ALA A 173 -1.61 2.50 6.43
CA ALA A 173 -2.65 3.13 5.62
C ALA A 173 -4.08 2.65 5.98
N ASP A 174 -4.23 1.48 6.58
CA ASP A 174 -5.54 0.94 6.96
C ASP A 174 -6.10 1.64 8.21
N VAL A 175 -5.20 2.16 9.06
CA VAL A 175 -5.55 2.85 10.31
C VAL A 175 -5.65 4.36 10.09
N SER A 176 -4.93 4.89 9.10
CA SER A 176 -4.90 6.33 8.79
C SER A 176 -5.28 6.56 7.34
N ILE A 177 -6.57 6.48 7.06
CA ILE A 177 -7.12 6.66 5.69
C ILE A 177 -7.02 8.11 5.26
N GLY A 178 -5.96 8.42 4.52
CA GLY A 178 -5.71 9.74 3.92
C GLY A 178 -5.23 10.79 4.92
N VAL A 179 -4.79 11.92 4.40
CA VAL A 179 -4.33 13.05 5.19
C VAL A 179 -5.52 13.93 5.54
N PRO A 180 -5.69 14.34 6.81
CA PRO A 180 -6.73 15.30 7.18
C PRO A 180 -6.56 16.63 6.45
N PRO A 181 -7.63 17.29 5.98
CA PRO A 181 -7.52 18.55 5.24
C PRO A 181 -6.72 19.64 6.00
N LEU A 182 -6.90 19.73 7.31
CA LEU A 182 -6.19 20.68 8.16
C LEU A 182 -4.67 20.43 8.17
N VAL A 183 -4.27 19.16 8.16
CA VAL A 183 -2.85 18.76 8.10
C VAL A 183 -2.26 19.01 6.72
N SER A 184 -3.02 18.70 5.67
CA SER A 184 -2.63 18.97 4.31
C SER A 184 -2.37 20.47 4.09
N GLN A 185 -3.33 21.30 4.48
CA GLN A 185 -3.18 22.74 4.40
C GLN A 185 -1.97 23.24 5.21
N ALA A 186 -1.78 22.70 6.43
CA ALA A 186 -0.63 23.06 7.27
C ALA A 186 0.71 22.71 6.61
N MET A 187 0.77 21.61 5.86
CA MET A 187 1.98 21.21 5.11
C MET A 187 2.20 22.11 3.89
N ASP A 188 1.13 22.42 3.15
CA ASP A 188 1.21 23.33 1.99
C ASP A 188 1.67 24.73 2.42
N ASP A 189 1.10 25.27 3.50
CA ASP A 189 1.48 26.56 4.07
C ASP A 189 2.94 26.54 4.59
N LEU A 190 3.37 25.43 5.20
CA LEU A 190 4.74 25.25 5.67
C LEU A 190 5.75 25.30 4.51
N VAL A 191 5.45 24.59 3.43
CA VAL A 191 6.31 24.56 2.23
C VAL A 191 6.32 25.91 1.54
N ALA A 192 5.19 26.60 1.50
CA ALA A 192 5.08 27.96 0.97
C ALA A 192 5.74 29.05 1.86
N GLY A 193 6.16 28.72 3.08
CA GLY A 193 6.74 29.67 4.00
C GLY A 193 5.73 30.56 4.72
N ALA A 194 4.44 30.23 4.64
CA ALA A 194 3.32 30.99 5.25
C ALA A 194 2.73 30.32 6.50
N GLY A 195 3.40 29.32 7.04
CA GLY A 195 2.86 28.35 8.01
C GLY A 195 2.77 28.81 9.45
N LEU A 196 2.31 30.01 9.75
CA LEU A 196 2.18 30.53 11.13
C LEU A 196 1.36 29.65 12.08
N THR A 197 0.36 28.93 11.56
CA THR A 197 -0.49 28.02 12.33
C THR A 197 -0.16 26.54 12.11
N SER A 198 0.81 26.23 11.23
CA SER A 198 1.13 24.85 10.82
C SER A 198 1.55 23.99 12.01
N ALA A 199 2.38 24.51 12.91
CA ALA A 199 2.80 23.78 14.11
C ALA A 199 1.61 23.37 15.00
N LYS A 200 0.64 24.28 15.21
CA LYS A 200 -0.57 24.00 15.99
C LYS A 200 -1.44 22.94 15.33
N SER A 201 -1.68 23.07 14.03
CA SER A 201 -2.46 22.12 13.25
C SER A 201 -1.82 20.72 13.25
N LEU A 202 -0.53 20.63 13.02
CA LEU A 202 0.22 19.38 13.09
C LEU A 202 0.19 18.79 14.52
N GLY A 203 0.36 19.63 15.54
CA GLY A 203 0.35 19.20 16.95
C GLY A 203 -0.99 18.60 17.37
N LEU A 204 -2.13 19.12 16.89
CA LEU A 204 -3.46 18.56 17.14
C LEU A 204 -3.56 17.08 16.67
N TYR A 205 -2.91 16.74 15.59
CA TYR A 205 -2.86 15.37 15.05
C TYR A 205 -1.70 14.53 15.59
N GLY A 206 -1.08 14.95 16.70
CA GLY A 206 -0.03 14.20 17.38
C GLY A 206 1.31 14.20 16.67
N VAL A 207 1.54 15.13 15.74
CA VAL A 207 2.84 15.30 15.10
C VAL A 207 3.76 16.04 16.07
N GLN A 208 4.77 15.32 16.56
CA GLN A 208 5.76 15.89 17.49
C GLN A 208 7.06 16.27 16.79
N TYR A 209 7.36 15.65 15.65
CA TYR A 209 8.58 15.90 14.91
C TYR A 209 8.31 16.12 13.43
N LEU A 210 9.09 17.04 12.85
CA LEU A 210 9.22 17.27 11.43
C LEU A 210 10.66 16.93 11.02
N TYR A 211 10.83 15.98 10.13
CA TYR A 211 12.13 15.57 9.60
C TYR A 211 12.23 15.88 8.12
N LEU A 212 13.08 16.80 7.72
CA LEU A 212 13.38 17.12 6.34
C LEU A 212 14.60 16.33 5.88
N GLN A 213 14.40 15.42 4.95
CA GLN A 213 15.43 14.54 4.43
C GLN A 213 16.31 15.27 3.41
N ASN A 214 17.64 15.10 3.50
CA ASN A 214 18.59 15.61 2.52
C ASN A 214 18.62 14.72 1.25
N PRO A 215 18.94 15.29 0.04
CA PRO A 215 19.20 16.71 -0.20
C PRO A 215 17.91 17.55 -0.14
N ALA A 216 17.99 18.72 0.49
CA ALA A 216 16.86 19.63 0.64
C ALA A 216 17.25 21.07 0.31
N PRO A 217 16.32 21.88 -0.26
CA PRO A 217 16.60 23.29 -0.53
C PRO A 217 16.89 24.06 0.77
N SER A 218 17.98 24.80 0.80
CA SER A 218 18.35 25.62 1.96
C SER A 218 17.33 26.74 2.28
N SER A 219 16.57 27.16 1.28
CA SER A 219 15.46 28.09 1.45
C SER A 219 14.36 27.51 2.34
N LEU A 220 13.97 26.24 2.11
CA LEU A 220 12.96 25.56 2.91
C LEU A 220 13.42 25.37 4.35
N VAL A 221 14.69 25.00 4.58
CA VAL A 221 15.24 24.92 5.93
C VAL A 221 15.11 26.25 6.67
N ARG A 222 15.51 27.35 6.03
CA ARG A 222 15.41 28.70 6.60
C ARG A 222 13.95 29.12 6.84
N SER A 223 13.05 28.75 5.92
CA SER A 223 11.63 29.03 6.07
C SER A 223 11.07 28.35 7.31
N ILE A 224 11.34 27.06 7.51
CA ILE A 224 10.86 26.31 8.68
C ILE A 224 11.46 26.88 9.98
N ASP A 225 12.73 27.28 9.97
CA ASP A 225 13.35 27.91 11.14
C ASP A 225 12.72 29.25 11.52
N GLY A 226 12.22 29.99 10.53
CA GLY A 226 11.54 31.27 10.74
C GLY A 226 10.08 31.15 11.19
N ILE A 227 9.47 29.96 11.06
CA ILE A 227 8.08 29.74 11.45
C ILE A 227 8.00 29.40 12.93
N GLY A 228 7.15 30.12 13.66
CA GLY A 228 6.90 29.88 15.09
C GLY A 228 6.32 28.48 15.34
N GLY A 229 6.69 27.90 16.49
CA GLY A 229 6.19 26.59 16.91
C GLY A 229 7.02 25.38 16.43
N PHE A 230 8.11 25.63 15.70
CA PHE A 230 9.13 24.61 15.35
C PHE A 230 10.45 24.95 16.04
N THR A 231 11.04 23.98 16.72
CA THR A 231 12.36 24.13 17.36
C THR A 231 13.34 23.14 16.74
N ARG A 232 14.40 23.64 16.11
CA ARG A 232 15.42 22.77 15.51
C ARG A 232 16.13 21.95 16.60
N MET A 233 16.14 20.62 16.42
CA MET A 233 16.76 19.68 17.35
C MET A 233 18.11 19.19 16.86
N SER A 234 18.21 18.90 15.57
CA SER A 234 19.45 18.42 14.95
C SER A 234 19.49 18.72 13.46
N ALA A 235 20.71 18.86 12.93
CA ALA A 235 20.99 18.91 11.51
C ALA A 235 22.17 17.97 11.23
N THR A 236 21.98 17.02 10.33
CA THR A 236 22.96 16.01 9.94
C THR A 236 23.11 15.97 8.43
N THR A 237 24.05 15.18 7.93
CA THR A 237 24.19 14.91 6.48
C THR A 237 22.95 14.23 5.89
N HIS A 238 22.14 13.54 6.72
CA HIS A 238 20.95 12.82 6.29
C HIS A 238 19.67 13.66 6.31
N GLY A 239 19.64 14.73 7.11
CA GLY A 239 18.47 15.61 7.22
C GLY A 239 18.49 16.51 8.44
N THR A 240 17.45 17.32 8.54
CA THR A 240 17.22 18.26 9.66
C THR A 240 15.93 17.89 10.36
N LEU A 241 15.96 17.91 11.70
CA LEU A 241 14.87 17.54 12.57
C LEU A 241 14.42 18.75 13.39
N TRP A 242 13.13 19.02 13.41
CA TRP A 242 12.49 20.00 14.29
C TRP A 242 11.50 19.30 15.20
N ARG A 243 11.36 19.84 16.41
CA ARG A 243 10.28 19.50 17.34
C ARG A 243 9.13 20.47 17.15
N VAL A 244 7.91 19.94 17.08
CA VAL A 244 6.67 20.70 17.06
C VAL A 244 6.29 21.03 18.51
N VAL A 245 6.12 22.31 18.82
CA VAL A 245 5.71 22.76 20.14
C VAL A 245 4.22 22.49 20.34
N ALA A 246 3.82 22.03 21.52
CA ALA A 246 2.42 21.74 21.87
C ALA A 246 1.76 20.62 21.03
N SER A 247 2.49 19.51 20.79
CA SER A 247 1.93 18.32 20.20
C SER A 247 1.08 17.54 21.20
N ASN A 248 -0.11 17.11 20.80
CA ASN A 248 -0.96 16.22 21.57
C ASN A 248 -0.40 14.78 21.55
N PRO A 249 -0.59 14.01 22.65
CA PRO A 249 -0.37 12.57 22.61
C PRO A 249 -1.39 11.93 21.65
N ARG A 250 -1.10 10.69 21.23
CA ARG A 250 -2.00 9.95 20.35
C ARG A 250 -3.41 9.80 20.92
N LEU A 251 -3.52 9.43 22.20
CA LEU A 251 -4.77 9.33 22.91
C LEU A 251 -4.71 10.26 24.13
N LEU A 252 -5.50 11.32 24.09
CA LEU A 252 -5.53 12.36 25.11
C LEU A 252 -6.84 12.25 25.89
N PHE A 253 -6.75 12.09 27.20
CA PHE A 253 -7.88 12.29 28.10
C PHE A 253 -7.81 13.71 28.68
N VAL A 254 -8.90 14.42 28.57
CA VAL A 254 -9.10 15.74 29.17
C VAL A 254 -10.19 15.60 30.23
N GLY A 255 -9.80 15.66 31.49
CA GLY A 255 -10.71 15.57 32.62
C GLY A 255 -11.59 16.82 32.75
N ALA A 256 -12.71 16.69 33.46
CA ALA A 256 -13.60 17.81 33.76
C ALA A 256 -12.92 18.92 34.60
N ASP A 257 -11.85 18.57 35.29
CA ASP A 257 -10.98 19.45 36.05
C ASP A 257 -9.93 20.22 35.21
N GLY A 258 -9.92 19.93 33.89
CA GLY A 258 -8.95 20.49 32.96
C GLY A 258 -7.61 19.71 32.94
N SER A 259 -7.52 18.61 33.63
CA SER A 259 -6.33 17.73 33.57
C SER A 259 -6.14 17.12 32.17
N HIS A 260 -4.89 17.03 31.71
CA HIS A 260 -4.53 16.44 30.43
C HIS A 260 -3.65 15.23 30.68
N VAL A 261 -4.14 14.04 30.34
CA VAL A 261 -3.45 12.77 30.57
C VAL A 261 -3.28 12.03 29.25
N ALA A 262 -2.02 11.66 28.91
CA ALA A 262 -1.74 10.77 27.80
C ALA A 262 -2.11 9.35 28.22
N LEU A 263 -3.02 8.72 27.51
CA LEU A 263 -3.40 7.31 27.70
C LEU A 263 -2.54 6.42 26.83
N ASP A 264 -2.12 5.28 27.39
CA ASP A 264 -1.37 4.29 26.64
C ASP A 264 -2.23 3.66 25.53
N SER A 265 -1.66 3.50 24.36
CA SER A 265 -2.39 3.05 23.18
C SER A 265 -1.48 2.27 22.22
N HIS A 266 -2.08 1.35 21.47
CA HIS A 266 -1.49 0.68 20.31
C HIS A 266 -2.09 1.23 19.02
N ASP A 267 -1.65 0.76 17.86
CA ASP A 267 -2.08 1.31 16.57
C ASP A 267 -3.59 1.19 16.32
N VAL A 268 -4.21 0.11 16.77
CA VAL A 268 -5.64 -0.18 16.55
C VAL A 268 -6.43 -0.34 17.86
N SER A 269 -5.79 -0.20 19.03
CA SER A 269 -6.45 -0.44 20.32
C SER A 269 -5.81 0.37 21.43
N ALA A 270 -6.57 0.57 22.52
CA ALA A 270 -6.06 1.08 23.78
C ALA A 270 -6.88 0.49 24.93
N ASN A 271 -6.23 0.26 26.07
CA ASN A 271 -6.89 -0.07 27.32
C ASN A 271 -6.30 0.83 28.42
N ALA A 272 -7.15 1.61 29.05
CA ALA A 272 -6.72 2.56 30.07
C ALA A 272 -7.79 2.74 31.13
N LEU A 273 -7.39 3.16 32.34
CA LEU A 273 -8.28 3.55 33.41
C LEU A 273 -8.39 5.08 33.43
N VAL A 274 -9.61 5.60 33.32
CA VAL A 274 -9.90 7.02 33.53
C VAL A 274 -10.50 7.23 34.91
N GLN A 275 -10.06 8.29 35.62
CA GLN A 275 -10.40 8.50 37.02
C GLN A 275 -11.58 9.45 37.24
N SER A 276 -12.04 10.09 36.18
CA SER A 276 -13.15 11.07 36.25
C SER A 276 -13.93 11.11 34.94
N ALA A 277 -15.04 11.82 34.94
CA ALA A 277 -15.70 12.25 33.73
C ALA A 277 -14.80 13.21 32.92
N GLY A 278 -14.95 13.21 31.60
CA GLY A 278 -14.13 14.02 30.71
C GLY A 278 -14.32 13.68 29.24
N THR A 279 -13.32 13.98 28.43
CA THR A 279 -13.34 13.72 26.99
C THR A 279 -12.06 13.01 26.59
N ILE A 280 -12.20 11.96 25.77
CA ILE A 280 -11.07 11.30 25.12
C ILE A 280 -11.02 11.78 23.67
N ALA A 281 -9.86 12.29 23.25
CA ALA A 281 -9.57 12.68 21.88
C ALA A 281 -8.48 11.79 21.31
N LEU A 282 -8.71 11.28 20.09
CA LEU A 282 -7.72 10.51 19.34
C LEU A 282 -7.08 11.41 18.28
N ALA A 283 -5.76 11.53 18.29
CA ALA A 283 -5.00 12.34 17.33
C ALA A 283 -4.86 11.63 15.96
N GLU A 284 -6.01 11.21 15.41
CA GLU A 284 -6.16 10.61 14.09
C GLU A 284 -7.26 11.32 13.32
N LYS A 285 -7.32 11.08 12.00
CA LYS A 285 -8.46 11.53 11.20
C LYS A 285 -9.73 10.83 11.68
N TYR A 286 -10.85 11.57 11.68
CA TYR A 286 -12.14 10.97 12.00
C TYR A 286 -12.45 9.80 11.07
N ASP A 287 -12.77 8.66 11.67
CA ASP A 287 -13.23 7.45 11.00
C ASP A 287 -14.31 6.78 11.86
N GLN A 288 -15.41 6.40 11.23
CA GLN A 288 -16.53 5.73 11.89
C GLN A 288 -16.19 4.32 12.40
N SER A 289 -15.05 3.78 12.04
CA SER A 289 -14.59 2.45 12.49
C SER A 289 -14.03 2.44 13.92
N TRP A 290 -13.79 3.61 14.51
CA TRP A 290 -13.36 3.69 15.90
C TRP A 290 -14.52 3.37 16.85
N ARG A 291 -14.27 2.47 17.81
CA ARG A 291 -15.20 2.06 18.86
C ARG A 291 -14.55 2.22 20.21
N LEU A 292 -15.26 2.82 21.16
CA LEU A 292 -14.82 2.93 22.55
C LEU A 292 -15.88 2.32 23.47
N LEU A 293 -15.43 1.50 24.39
CA LEU A 293 -16.24 0.94 25.46
C LEU A 293 -15.76 1.52 26.80
N LEU A 294 -16.71 1.90 27.65
CA LEU A 294 -16.48 2.22 29.04
C LEU A 294 -17.13 1.13 29.90
N ASP A 295 -16.34 0.42 30.67
CA ASP A 295 -16.80 -0.74 31.49
C ASP A 295 -17.65 -1.74 30.65
N GLY A 296 -17.23 -1.97 29.39
CA GLY A 296 -17.92 -2.85 28.44
C GLY A 296 -19.14 -2.23 27.75
N ARG A 297 -19.52 -0.99 28.06
CA ARG A 297 -20.65 -0.29 27.42
C ARG A 297 -20.16 0.64 26.32
N PRO A 298 -20.81 0.65 25.16
CA PRO A 298 -20.38 1.49 24.03
C PRO A 298 -20.61 2.98 24.34
N ILE A 299 -19.60 3.78 24.05
CA ILE A 299 -19.66 5.25 24.07
C ILE A 299 -19.79 5.75 22.63
N ALA A 300 -20.63 6.76 22.45
CA ALA A 300 -20.85 7.37 21.15
C ALA A 300 -19.58 8.03 20.63
N LEU A 301 -19.27 7.76 19.35
CA LEU A 301 -18.22 8.45 18.62
C LEU A 301 -18.75 9.79 18.11
N GLU A 302 -18.06 10.84 18.44
CA GLU A 302 -18.35 12.19 17.97
C GLU A 302 -17.21 12.70 17.07
N ARG A 303 -17.53 13.64 16.21
CA ARG A 303 -16.55 14.30 15.33
C ARG A 303 -16.29 15.70 15.84
N SER A 304 -15.04 16.01 16.16
CA SER A 304 -14.65 17.36 16.56
C SER A 304 -14.67 18.33 15.36
N THR A 305 -14.65 19.63 15.63
CA THR A 305 -14.52 20.67 14.61
C THR A 305 -13.22 20.55 13.80
N ASN A 306 -12.21 19.93 14.37
CA ASN A 306 -10.91 19.69 13.73
C ASN A 306 -10.79 18.30 13.10
N ASP A 307 -11.90 17.63 12.81
CA ASP A 307 -11.93 16.30 12.19
C ASP A 307 -11.21 15.19 12.99
N LEU A 308 -11.23 15.29 14.32
CA LEU A 308 -10.71 14.27 15.23
C LEU A 308 -11.85 13.43 15.80
N PRO A 309 -11.65 12.11 16.02
CA PRO A 309 -12.55 11.30 16.83
C PRO A 309 -12.49 11.72 18.28
N ILE A 310 -13.66 11.99 18.87
CA ILE A 310 -13.79 12.30 20.29
C ILE A 310 -14.88 11.44 20.93
N PHE A 311 -14.72 11.18 22.22
CA PHE A 311 -15.64 10.38 23.04
C PHE A 311 -15.88 11.09 24.36
N THR A 312 -17.14 11.36 24.67
CA THR A 312 -17.54 11.97 25.96
C THR A 312 -17.69 10.90 27.02
N ILE A 313 -16.86 10.93 28.05
CA ILE A 313 -16.81 9.96 29.13
C ILE A 313 -17.63 10.49 30.31
N PRO A 314 -18.74 9.83 30.70
CA PRO A 314 -19.64 10.33 31.72
C PRO A 314 -19.14 10.13 33.16
N GLN A 315 -18.26 9.17 33.41
CA GLN A 315 -17.78 8.78 34.72
C GLN A 315 -16.41 8.10 34.64
N ALA A 316 -15.78 7.93 35.80
CA ALA A 316 -14.58 7.07 35.91
C ALA A 316 -14.87 5.65 35.51
N GLY A 317 -13.89 4.94 34.94
CA GLY A 317 -14.02 3.55 34.52
C GLY A 317 -12.90 3.08 33.61
N GLN A 318 -12.97 1.82 33.22
CA GLN A 318 -12.03 1.24 32.28
C GLN A 318 -12.49 1.49 30.84
N VAL A 319 -11.64 2.16 30.06
CA VAL A 319 -11.88 2.41 28.65
C VAL A 319 -11.14 1.41 27.79
N ALA A 320 -11.83 0.87 26.76
CA ALA A 320 -11.27 0.00 25.75
C ALA A 320 -11.57 0.61 24.38
N LEU A 321 -10.54 1.13 23.71
CA LEU A 321 -10.62 1.64 22.34
C LEU A 321 -10.23 0.54 21.35
N SER A 322 -10.95 0.43 20.26
CA SER A 322 -10.63 -0.49 19.16
C SER A 322 -11.02 0.09 17.82
N HIS A 323 -10.29 -0.31 16.77
CA HIS A 323 -10.64 0.00 15.39
C HIS A 323 -11.34 -1.22 14.76
N ASP A 324 -12.52 -1.00 14.22
CA ASP A 324 -13.33 -2.06 13.60
C ASP A 324 -12.79 -2.44 12.22
N GLY A 325 -12.10 -3.56 12.14
CA GLY A 325 -11.56 -4.13 10.91
C GLY A 325 -12.46 -5.19 10.26
N THR A 326 -13.75 -5.24 10.55
CA THR A 326 -14.67 -6.31 10.06
C THR A 326 -14.72 -6.37 8.54
N LEU A 327 -14.84 -5.24 7.86
CA LEU A 327 -14.88 -5.18 6.39
C LEU A 327 -13.57 -5.74 5.79
N ARG A 328 -12.42 -5.32 6.31
CA ARG A 328 -11.12 -5.82 5.87
C ARG A 328 -11.00 -7.33 6.05
N ARG A 329 -11.39 -7.84 7.22
CA ARG A 329 -11.37 -9.30 7.50
C ARG A 329 -12.29 -10.06 6.55
N ALA A 330 -13.47 -9.51 6.24
CA ALA A 330 -14.39 -10.10 5.27
C ALA A 330 -13.77 -10.16 3.87
N LEU A 331 -13.16 -9.07 3.40
CA LEU A 331 -12.49 -9.03 2.10
C LEU A 331 -11.33 -10.03 2.02
N ILE A 332 -10.46 -10.08 3.02
CA ILE A 332 -9.36 -11.06 3.09
C ILE A 332 -9.90 -12.50 3.08
N SER A 333 -11.01 -12.75 3.78
CA SER A 333 -11.65 -14.07 3.79
C SER A 333 -12.17 -14.45 2.40
N ILE A 334 -12.79 -13.52 1.68
CA ILE A 334 -13.25 -13.73 0.30
C ILE A 334 -12.07 -14.01 -0.64
N GLU A 335 -10.98 -13.24 -0.52
CA GLU A 335 -9.76 -13.48 -1.30
C GLU A 335 -9.18 -14.87 -1.04
N LEU A 336 -9.10 -15.28 0.25
CA LEU A 336 -8.59 -16.59 0.63
C LEU A 336 -9.47 -17.72 0.09
N ILE A 337 -10.79 -17.59 0.20
CA ILE A 337 -11.75 -18.57 -0.35
C ILE A 337 -11.59 -18.66 -1.86
N THR A 338 -11.47 -17.54 -2.56
CA THR A 338 -11.27 -17.49 -4.00
C THR A 338 -9.95 -18.17 -4.41
N LEU A 339 -8.88 -17.92 -3.65
CA LEU A 339 -7.59 -18.57 -3.86
C LEU A 339 -7.66 -20.08 -3.67
N ILE A 340 -8.31 -20.54 -2.59
CA ILE A 340 -8.50 -21.98 -2.32
C ILE A 340 -9.32 -22.62 -3.45
N PHE A 341 -10.42 -21.96 -3.86
CA PHE A 341 -11.24 -22.43 -4.96
C PHE A 341 -10.43 -22.54 -6.26
N ALA A 342 -9.65 -21.52 -6.62
CA ALA A 342 -8.78 -21.54 -7.78
C ALA A 342 -7.74 -22.66 -7.69
N LEU A 343 -7.15 -22.88 -6.51
CA LEU A 343 -6.20 -23.97 -6.28
C LEU A 343 -6.85 -25.35 -6.47
N VAL A 344 -8.05 -25.57 -5.91
CA VAL A 344 -8.80 -26.81 -6.06
C VAL A 344 -9.15 -27.06 -7.53
N MET A 345 -9.59 -26.03 -8.25
CA MET A 345 -9.89 -26.12 -9.70
C MET A 345 -8.64 -26.37 -10.55
N ALA A 346 -7.47 -25.92 -10.10
CA ALA A 346 -6.18 -26.16 -10.77
C ALA A 346 -5.65 -27.60 -10.55
N LEU A 347 -6.16 -28.34 -9.55
CA LEU A 347 -5.78 -29.73 -9.35
C LEU A 347 -6.25 -30.57 -10.55
N PRO A 348 -5.39 -31.45 -11.09
CA PRO A 348 -5.75 -32.30 -12.22
C PRO A 348 -6.89 -33.25 -11.81
N ALA A 349 -8.12 -32.91 -12.18
CA ALA A 349 -9.27 -33.79 -12.01
C ALA A 349 -9.03 -35.07 -12.80
N GLY A 350 -8.95 -36.18 -12.06
CA GLY A 350 -8.52 -37.47 -12.55
C GLY A 350 -9.29 -37.97 -13.78
N ARG A 351 -8.90 -37.54 -14.96
CA ARG A 351 -9.28 -38.14 -16.25
C ARG A 351 -8.73 -39.58 -16.41
N ARG A 352 -7.74 -39.97 -15.62
CA ARG A 352 -7.09 -41.28 -15.71
C ARG A 352 -7.99 -42.49 -15.48
N ARG A 353 -9.11 -42.38 -14.76
CA ARG A 353 -10.00 -43.52 -14.51
C ARG A 353 -10.93 -43.84 -15.69
N ARG A 354 -11.31 -42.87 -16.51
CA ARG A 354 -12.17 -43.10 -17.68
C ARG A 354 -11.41 -43.73 -18.85
N ASP A 355 -10.15 -43.32 -19.05
CA ASP A 355 -9.35 -43.82 -20.15
C ASP A 355 -8.90 -45.28 -19.91
N LEU A 356 -8.67 -45.65 -18.64
CA LEU A 356 -8.35 -47.04 -18.27
C LEU A 356 -9.59 -47.95 -18.37
N ALA A 357 -10.79 -47.48 -18.01
CA ALA A 357 -12.02 -48.24 -18.16
C ALA A 357 -12.42 -48.46 -19.64
N ILE A 358 -12.11 -47.51 -20.51
CA ILE A 358 -12.34 -47.66 -21.97
C ILE A 358 -11.34 -48.63 -22.59
N ALA A 359 -10.09 -48.63 -22.12
CA ALA A 359 -9.06 -49.57 -22.59
C ALA A 359 -9.34 -51.02 -22.15
N GLU A 360 -9.94 -51.22 -20.95
CA GLU A 360 -10.29 -52.53 -20.40
C GLU A 360 -11.54 -53.13 -21.05
N VAL A 361 -12.44 -52.33 -21.62
CA VAL A 361 -13.62 -52.77 -22.38
C VAL A 361 -13.27 -53.08 -23.86
N ALA A 362 -12.13 -52.59 -24.33
CA ALA A 362 -11.69 -52.78 -25.73
C ALA A 362 -10.67 -53.92 -25.88
N SER A 363 -10.26 -54.57 -24.78
CA SER A 363 -9.44 -55.80 -24.78
C SER A 363 -10.30 -57.03 -24.55
#